data_000985e6ebb81ca858074c7c80289b75
#
_entry.id   000985e6ebb81ca858074c7c80289b75
#
_cell.length_a   1.000
_cell.length_b   1.000
_cell.length_c   1.000
_cell.angle_alpha   90.00
_cell.angle_beta   90.00
_cell.angle_gamma   90.00
#
_symmetry.space_group_name_H-M   'P 1'
#
loop_
_entity.id
_entity.type
_entity.pdbx_description
1 polymer ?
#
loop_
_entity_poly.entity_id
_entity_poly.type
_entity_poly.pdbx_seq_one_letter_code
_entity_poly.pdbx_strand_id
1 'polypeptide(L)'
;MIRTFDAAGAIELGREVLLREAKAVTDLADTLDTGHFARAVELLLNCKGRVVVSGVGKSGHIGRKLAATLASTGTPAFFVHAAEAAHGDLGMITKDDVVIGISYSGETGELLTVIPVLKREGTALITITGNPKSSLAKNADVNLNVHVTAEACPLNLAPTSSTTATLAMGDALAVACMHAKGFTKEDFARSHPGGALGRRLLTHVRDVMRTGDAVPCVKEDISVLDAVREITKKHIGMTAVVNADNVVTGIFTEGDLRRLIEKRGDIRAIPIAEVMTKTPRTIEADAMA
;
A
#
# COMPACT_ATOMS: atom_id res chain seq x y z
N MET A 1 -11.06 -44.97 9.17
CA MET A 1 -9.98 -45.31 8.22
C MET A 1 -9.34 -44.02 7.77
N ILE A 2 -8.05 -43.80 8.08
CA ILE A 2 -7.25 -42.70 7.52
C ILE A 2 -7.04 -43.06 6.06
N ARG A 3 -7.61 -42.27 5.13
CA ARG A 3 -7.32 -42.42 3.68
C ARG A 3 -5.83 -42.17 3.46
N THR A 4 -5.15 -43.06 2.76
CA THR A 4 -3.78 -42.82 2.28
C THR A 4 -3.77 -41.53 1.46
N PHE A 5 -2.83 -40.63 1.74
CA PHE A 5 -2.71 -39.37 1.00
C PHE A 5 -2.30 -39.66 -0.45
N ASP A 6 -3.11 -39.19 -1.39
CA ASP A 6 -2.85 -39.23 -2.83
C ASP A 6 -2.27 -37.88 -3.28
N ALA A 7 -0.96 -37.83 -3.43
CA ALA A 7 -0.25 -36.63 -3.84
C ALA A 7 -0.58 -36.20 -5.30
N ALA A 8 -0.75 -37.15 -6.20
CA ALA A 8 -1.06 -36.87 -7.60
C ALA A 8 -2.48 -36.29 -7.73
N GLY A 9 -3.45 -36.93 -7.07
CA GLY A 9 -4.82 -36.44 -7.04
C GLY A 9 -4.96 -35.07 -6.37
N ALA A 10 -4.16 -34.80 -5.33
CA ALA A 10 -4.15 -33.47 -4.69
C ALA A 10 -3.62 -32.36 -5.63
N ILE A 11 -2.59 -32.63 -6.42
CA ILE A 11 -2.04 -31.69 -7.40
C ILE A 11 -3.06 -31.43 -8.51
N GLU A 12 -3.69 -32.47 -9.05
CA GLU A 12 -4.69 -32.33 -10.11
C GLU A 12 -5.91 -31.52 -9.64
N LEU A 13 -6.42 -31.82 -8.46
CA LEU A 13 -7.52 -31.07 -7.85
C LEU A 13 -7.13 -29.59 -7.62
N GLY A 14 -5.92 -29.33 -7.14
CA GLY A 14 -5.42 -27.97 -6.97
C GLY A 14 -5.37 -27.19 -8.29
N ARG A 15 -4.91 -27.83 -9.35
CA ARG A 15 -4.90 -27.25 -10.71
C ARG A 15 -6.31 -26.94 -11.21
N GLU A 16 -7.24 -27.86 -11.02
CA GLU A 16 -8.63 -27.68 -11.41
C GLU A 16 -9.28 -26.49 -10.68
N VAL A 17 -9.04 -26.34 -9.37
CA VAL A 17 -9.52 -25.20 -8.57
C VAL A 17 -9.02 -23.88 -9.16
N LEU A 18 -7.70 -23.77 -9.40
CA LEU A 18 -7.10 -22.55 -9.93
C LEU A 18 -7.68 -22.19 -11.32
N LEU A 19 -7.87 -23.17 -12.19
CA LEU A 19 -8.44 -22.96 -13.53
C LEU A 19 -9.91 -22.52 -13.48
N ARG A 20 -10.70 -23.08 -12.56
CA ARG A 20 -12.11 -22.71 -12.37
C ARG A 20 -12.22 -21.27 -11.84
N GLU A 21 -11.41 -20.89 -10.88
CA GLU A 21 -11.38 -19.52 -10.36
C GLU A 21 -10.91 -18.51 -11.42
N ALA A 22 -9.86 -18.84 -12.17
CA ALA A 22 -9.39 -18.02 -13.30
C ALA A 22 -10.51 -17.81 -14.35
N LYS A 23 -11.25 -18.87 -14.66
CA LYS A 23 -12.39 -18.77 -15.57
C LYS A 23 -13.47 -17.85 -15.02
N ALA A 24 -13.82 -17.93 -13.76
CA ALA A 24 -14.81 -17.06 -13.13
C ALA A 24 -14.42 -15.58 -13.24
N VAL A 25 -13.14 -15.25 -13.09
CA VAL A 25 -12.62 -13.89 -13.28
C VAL A 25 -12.68 -13.47 -14.75
N THR A 26 -12.34 -14.36 -15.67
CA THR A 26 -12.41 -14.08 -17.13
C THR A 26 -13.85 -13.80 -17.56
N ASP A 27 -14.79 -14.67 -17.15
CA ASP A 27 -16.21 -14.51 -17.47
C ASP A 27 -16.75 -13.18 -16.89
N LEU A 28 -16.25 -12.74 -15.73
CA LEU A 28 -16.63 -11.49 -15.11
C LEU A 28 -16.21 -10.27 -15.95
N ALA A 29 -15.05 -10.31 -16.59
CA ALA A 29 -14.56 -9.21 -17.43
C ALA A 29 -15.52 -8.89 -18.58
N ASP A 30 -16.17 -9.91 -19.14
CA ASP A 30 -17.14 -9.76 -20.24
C ASP A 30 -18.47 -9.12 -19.78
N THR A 31 -18.70 -9.02 -18.46
CA THR A 31 -19.93 -8.44 -17.90
C THR A 31 -19.81 -6.94 -17.56
N LEU A 32 -18.62 -6.36 -17.69
CA LEU A 32 -18.42 -4.95 -17.39
C LEU A 32 -19.11 -4.07 -18.43
N ASP A 33 -19.95 -3.16 -17.97
CA ASP A 33 -20.74 -2.27 -18.81
C ASP A 33 -20.74 -0.81 -18.35
N THR A 34 -21.25 0.06 -19.19
CA THR A 34 -21.38 1.50 -18.88
C THR A 34 -22.52 1.81 -17.92
N GLY A 35 -23.53 0.94 -17.82
CA GLY A 35 -24.70 1.14 -16.97
C GLY A 35 -24.43 0.89 -15.50
N HIS A 36 -23.67 -0.15 -15.18
CA HIS A 36 -23.45 -0.57 -13.81
C HIS A 36 -22.03 -0.25 -13.34
N PHE A 37 -21.00 -0.78 -14.04
CA PHE A 37 -19.62 -0.59 -13.58
C PHE A 37 -19.20 0.88 -13.65
N ALA A 38 -19.41 1.55 -14.77
CA ALA A 38 -19.05 2.97 -14.91
C ALA A 38 -19.83 3.84 -13.92
N ARG A 39 -21.12 3.53 -13.70
CA ARG A 39 -21.95 4.25 -12.72
C ARG A 39 -21.45 4.05 -11.29
N ALA A 40 -21.00 2.83 -10.93
CA ALA A 40 -20.39 2.57 -9.63
C ALA A 40 -19.11 3.41 -9.43
N VAL A 41 -18.24 3.45 -10.44
CA VAL A 41 -17.02 4.30 -10.41
C VAL A 41 -17.41 5.78 -10.25
N GLU A 42 -18.41 6.26 -11.00
CA GLU A 42 -18.89 7.65 -10.90
C GLU A 42 -19.38 7.99 -9.49
N LEU A 43 -20.15 7.11 -8.84
CA LEU A 43 -20.62 7.31 -7.47
C LEU A 43 -19.42 7.40 -6.49
N LEU A 44 -18.41 6.53 -6.66
CA LEU A 44 -17.22 6.56 -5.82
C LEU A 44 -16.37 7.83 -6.03
N LEU A 45 -16.27 8.32 -7.26
CA LEU A 45 -15.54 9.56 -7.57
C LEU A 45 -16.25 10.81 -7.02
N ASN A 46 -17.57 10.81 -6.99
CA ASN A 46 -18.38 11.90 -6.48
C ASN A 46 -18.64 11.81 -4.96
N CYS A 47 -18.14 10.79 -4.28
CA CYS A 47 -18.28 10.63 -2.84
C CYS A 47 -17.62 11.79 -2.10
N LYS A 48 -18.39 12.51 -1.29
CA LYS A 48 -17.90 13.64 -0.49
C LYS A 48 -17.36 13.22 0.88
N GLY A 49 -17.86 12.10 1.39
CA GLY A 49 -17.45 11.49 2.63
C GLY A 49 -16.42 10.37 2.41
N ARG A 50 -16.75 9.18 2.88
CA ARG A 50 -15.92 7.98 2.79
C ARG A 50 -16.68 6.84 2.12
N VAL A 51 -15.96 5.90 1.56
CA VAL A 51 -16.55 4.64 1.09
C VAL A 51 -16.61 3.66 2.26
N VAL A 52 -17.81 3.23 2.60
CA VAL A 52 -18.05 2.27 3.68
C VAL A 52 -18.35 0.92 3.06
N VAL A 53 -17.46 -0.05 3.26
CA VAL A 53 -17.66 -1.41 2.76
C VAL A 53 -18.24 -2.27 3.86
N SER A 54 -19.29 -3.04 3.57
CA SER A 54 -19.97 -3.89 4.56
C SER A 54 -20.29 -5.28 4.00
N GLY A 55 -20.24 -6.27 4.86
CA GLY A 55 -20.53 -7.67 4.55
C GLY A 55 -20.35 -8.57 5.76
N VAL A 56 -20.76 -9.86 5.63
CA VAL A 56 -20.69 -10.88 6.69
C VAL A 56 -19.84 -12.06 6.22
N GLY A 57 -19.16 -12.73 7.14
CA GLY A 57 -18.39 -13.95 6.88
C GLY A 57 -17.31 -13.74 5.80
N LYS A 58 -17.28 -14.62 4.79
CA LYS A 58 -16.29 -14.54 3.69
C LYS A 58 -16.45 -13.24 2.88
N SER A 59 -17.68 -12.78 2.64
CA SER A 59 -17.94 -11.48 2.01
C SER A 59 -17.39 -10.32 2.85
N GLY A 60 -17.45 -10.41 4.18
CA GLY A 60 -16.86 -9.44 5.08
C GLY A 60 -15.33 -9.41 5.01
N HIS A 61 -14.66 -10.57 4.87
CA HIS A 61 -13.20 -10.61 4.68
C HIS A 61 -12.77 -9.97 3.35
N ILE A 62 -13.50 -10.26 2.26
CA ILE A 62 -13.28 -9.60 0.97
C ILE A 62 -13.55 -8.08 1.08
N GLY A 63 -14.61 -7.69 1.79
CA GLY A 63 -14.95 -6.30 2.03
C GLY A 63 -13.85 -5.52 2.78
N ARG A 64 -13.22 -6.13 3.79
CA ARG A 64 -12.06 -5.54 4.48
C ARG A 64 -10.89 -5.31 3.52
N LYS A 65 -10.59 -6.29 2.65
CA LYS A 65 -9.56 -6.15 1.62
C LYS A 65 -9.91 -5.04 0.64
N LEU A 66 -11.13 -4.96 0.17
CA LEU A 66 -11.57 -3.90 -0.74
C LEU A 66 -11.45 -2.51 -0.10
N ALA A 67 -11.90 -2.34 1.14
CA ALA A 67 -11.76 -1.07 1.86
C ALA A 67 -10.27 -0.65 2.00
N ALA A 68 -9.40 -1.61 2.33
CA ALA A 68 -7.96 -1.36 2.41
C ALA A 68 -7.35 -0.99 1.04
N THR A 69 -7.77 -1.65 -0.04
CA THR A 69 -7.30 -1.34 -1.41
C THR A 69 -7.75 0.06 -1.83
N LEU A 70 -9.02 0.42 -1.64
CA LEU A 70 -9.55 1.75 -1.92
C LEU A 70 -8.76 2.83 -1.16
N ALA A 71 -8.58 2.66 0.15
CA ALA A 71 -7.85 3.60 0.99
C ALA A 71 -6.39 3.77 0.52
N SER A 72 -5.71 2.68 0.19
CA SER A 72 -4.31 2.71 -0.26
C SER A 72 -4.12 3.25 -1.69
N THR A 73 -5.19 3.32 -2.48
CA THR A 73 -5.21 3.83 -3.85
C THR A 73 -5.91 5.19 -3.98
N GLY A 74 -6.05 5.94 -2.88
CA GLY A 74 -6.49 7.34 -2.89
C GLY A 74 -8.01 7.54 -2.80
N THR A 75 -8.77 6.50 -2.42
CA THR A 75 -10.20 6.63 -2.10
C THR A 75 -10.40 6.33 -0.62
N PRO A 76 -10.67 7.34 0.25
CA PRO A 76 -10.87 7.12 1.66
C PRO A 76 -11.98 6.10 1.92
N ALA A 77 -11.64 4.98 2.55
CA ALA A 77 -12.57 3.89 2.77
C ALA A 77 -12.30 3.16 4.11
N PHE A 78 -13.33 2.56 4.67
CA PHE A 78 -13.22 1.68 5.84
C PHE A 78 -14.29 0.59 5.79
N PHE A 79 -14.10 -0.43 6.60
CA PHE A 79 -15.01 -1.57 6.69
C PHE A 79 -15.85 -1.50 7.96
N VAL A 80 -17.16 -1.72 7.81
CA VAL A 80 -18.11 -1.90 8.94
C VAL A 80 -18.75 -3.27 8.80
N HIS A 81 -18.70 -4.08 9.86
CA HIS A 81 -19.35 -5.38 9.85
C HIS A 81 -20.87 -5.17 9.88
N ALA A 82 -21.62 -5.86 9.00
CA ALA A 82 -23.06 -5.63 8.87
C ALA A 82 -23.84 -5.90 10.17
N ALA A 83 -23.43 -6.88 10.98
CA ALA A 83 -24.03 -7.12 12.28
C ALA A 83 -23.80 -5.97 13.27
N GLU A 84 -22.58 -5.42 13.33
CA GLU A 84 -22.26 -4.28 14.20
C GLU A 84 -23.02 -3.01 13.72
N ALA A 85 -23.13 -2.81 12.40
CA ALA A 85 -23.95 -1.74 11.84
C ALA A 85 -25.39 -1.81 12.33
N ALA A 86 -25.99 -3.01 12.37
CA ALA A 86 -27.35 -3.21 12.88
C ALA A 86 -27.49 -2.94 14.39
N HIS A 87 -26.39 -2.89 15.14
CA HIS A 87 -26.35 -2.71 16.59
C HIS A 87 -25.70 -1.39 17.04
N GLY A 88 -25.53 -0.41 16.15
CA GLY A 88 -25.09 0.94 16.55
C GLY A 88 -24.04 1.57 15.62
N ASP A 89 -23.16 0.77 15.00
CA ASP A 89 -22.11 1.30 14.12
C ASP A 89 -22.64 1.96 12.85
N LEU A 90 -23.95 1.81 12.56
CA LEU A 90 -24.61 2.58 11.49
C LEU A 90 -24.48 4.09 11.69
N GLY A 91 -24.33 4.56 12.93
CA GLY A 91 -24.05 5.96 13.25
C GLY A 91 -22.71 6.50 12.71
N MET A 92 -21.81 5.63 12.24
CA MET A 92 -20.57 6.05 11.55
C MET A 92 -20.79 6.44 10.08
N ILE A 93 -21.96 6.14 9.52
CA ILE A 93 -22.29 6.34 8.10
C ILE A 93 -23.16 7.60 7.97
N THR A 94 -22.82 8.46 7.02
CA THR A 94 -23.51 9.71 6.76
C THR A 94 -24.06 9.75 5.33
N LYS A 95 -24.93 10.70 5.02
CA LYS A 95 -25.46 10.92 3.67
C LYS A 95 -24.39 11.28 2.62
N ASP A 96 -23.21 11.75 3.07
CA ASP A 96 -22.11 12.13 2.20
C ASP A 96 -21.21 10.94 1.83
N ASP A 97 -21.46 9.77 2.45
CA ASP A 97 -20.75 8.54 2.21
C ASP A 97 -21.37 7.73 1.05
N VAL A 98 -20.61 6.78 0.53
CA VAL A 98 -21.07 5.73 -0.38
C VAL A 98 -20.90 4.38 0.31
N VAL A 99 -21.95 3.59 0.41
CA VAL A 99 -21.91 2.25 0.98
C VAL A 99 -21.73 1.21 -0.13
N ILE A 100 -20.81 0.27 0.05
CA ILE A 100 -20.66 -0.93 -0.78
C ILE A 100 -21.08 -2.15 0.05
N GLY A 101 -22.26 -2.68 -0.23
CA GLY A 101 -22.79 -3.90 0.41
C GLY A 101 -22.40 -5.15 -0.37
N ILE A 102 -21.72 -6.12 0.29
CA ILE A 102 -21.25 -7.36 -0.34
C ILE A 102 -22.03 -8.56 0.23
N SER A 103 -22.77 -9.22 -0.65
CA SER A 103 -23.47 -10.48 -0.31
C SER A 103 -23.69 -11.28 -1.59
N TYR A 104 -23.06 -12.46 -1.71
CA TYR A 104 -23.22 -13.28 -2.91
C TYR A 104 -24.67 -13.69 -3.16
N SER A 105 -25.41 -14.15 -2.13
CA SER A 105 -26.83 -14.43 -2.25
C SER A 105 -27.69 -13.18 -2.45
N GLY A 106 -27.23 -12.03 -1.93
CA GLY A 106 -27.98 -10.78 -1.87
C GLY A 106 -29.16 -10.81 -0.90
N GLU A 107 -29.20 -11.81 0.01
CA GLU A 107 -30.28 -12.04 0.99
C GLU A 107 -29.76 -12.08 2.43
N THR A 108 -28.57 -11.53 2.70
CA THR A 108 -27.99 -11.47 4.04
C THR A 108 -28.81 -10.55 4.93
N GLY A 109 -29.44 -11.10 5.98
CA GLY A 109 -30.40 -10.41 6.85
C GLY A 109 -29.83 -9.16 7.51
N GLU A 110 -28.58 -9.22 8.00
CA GLU A 110 -27.90 -8.11 8.65
C GLU A 110 -27.72 -6.91 7.70
N LEU A 111 -27.38 -7.15 6.43
CA LEU A 111 -27.32 -6.08 5.43
C LEU A 111 -28.72 -5.53 5.12
N LEU A 112 -29.70 -6.40 4.92
CA LEU A 112 -31.08 -6.00 4.60
C LEU A 112 -31.71 -5.17 5.73
N THR A 113 -31.29 -5.39 6.97
CA THR A 113 -31.79 -4.62 8.13
C THR A 113 -31.33 -3.16 8.10
N VAL A 114 -30.13 -2.86 7.61
CA VAL A 114 -29.58 -1.50 7.60
C VAL A 114 -29.97 -0.68 6.36
N ILE A 115 -30.34 -1.34 5.25
CA ILE A 115 -30.69 -0.66 3.98
C ILE A 115 -31.79 0.39 4.12
N PRO A 116 -32.93 0.13 4.81
CA PRO A 116 -34.00 1.12 4.92
C PRO A 116 -33.56 2.41 5.60
N VAL A 117 -32.58 2.34 6.50
CA VAL A 117 -32.02 3.51 7.18
C VAL A 117 -31.14 4.28 6.21
N LEU A 118 -30.20 3.61 5.53
CA LEU A 118 -29.33 4.23 4.51
C LEU A 118 -30.13 4.96 3.45
N LYS A 119 -31.22 4.33 2.95
CA LYS A 119 -32.09 4.95 1.95
C LYS A 119 -32.83 6.19 2.46
N ARG A 120 -33.30 6.18 3.70
CA ARG A 120 -33.97 7.34 4.31
C ARG A 120 -33.03 8.52 4.48
N GLU A 121 -31.77 8.26 4.75
CA GLU A 121 -30.74 9.28 4.90
C GLU A 121 -30.19 9.77 3.55
N GLY A 122 -30.53 9.09 2.44
CA GLY A 122 -30.06 9.44 1.11
C GLY A 122 -28.63 9.03 0.82
N THR A 123 -28.09 8.06 1.59
CA THR A 123 -26.76 7.50 1.37
C THR A 123 -26.74 6.64 0.12
N ALA A 124 -25.81 6.88 -0.79
CA ALA A 124 -25.67 6.10 -2.02
C ALA A 124 -25.22 4.66 -1.72
N LEU A 125 -25.88 3.68 -2.38
CA LEU A 125 -25.67 2.27 -2.16
C LEU A 125 -25.24 1.56 -3.45
N ILE A 126 -24.02 1.05 -3.45
CA ILE A 126 -23.49 0.09 -4.42
C ILE A 126 -23.59 -1.30 -3.81
N THR A 127 -23.99 -2.31 -4.57
CA THR A 127 -23.98 -3.69 -4.10
C THR A 127 -23.18 -4.58 -5.01
N ILE A 128 -22.54 -5.61 -4.43
CA ILE A 128 -21.84 -6.66 -5.17
C ILE A 128 -22.54 -7.98 -4.82
N THR A 129 -23.26 -8.55 -5.78
CA THR A 129 -24.07 -9.76 -5.56
C THR A 129 -23.91 -10.77 -6.71
N GLY A 130 -24.14 -12.06 -6.43
CA GLY A 130 -24.25 -13.10 -7.47
C GLY A 130 -25.66 -13.26 -8.03
N ASN A 131 -26.62 -12.49 -7.52
CA ASN A 131 -28.01 -12.55 -7.97
C ASN A 131 -28.59 -11.13 -8.16
N PRO A 132 -28.71 -10.66 -9.41
CA PRO A 132 -29.24 -9.32 -9.71
C PRO A 132 -30.73 -9.16 -9.37
N LYS A 133 -31.45 -10.27 -9.08
CA LYS A 133 -32.85 -10.25 -8.66
C LYS A 133 -33.04 -10.29 -7.16
N SER A 134 -31.96 -10.34 -6.40
CA SER A 134 -31.97 -10.38 -4.93
C SER A 134 -32.53 -9.10 -4.32
N SER A 135 -32.92 -9.20 -3.06
CA SER A 135 -33.41 -8.07 -2.26
C SER A 135 -32.38 -6.96 -2.14
N LEU A 136 -31.10 -7.31 -1.93
CA LEU A 136 -30.01 -6.36 -1.84
C LEU A 136 -29.80 -5.61 -3.18
N ALA A 137 -29.74 -6.36 -4.29
CA ALA A 137 -29.54 -5.80 -5.62
C ALA A 137 -30.67 -4.83 -6.03
N LYS A 138 -31.92 -5.17 -5.73
CA LYS A 138 -33.09 -4.32 -6.04
C LYS A 138 -33.14 -3.02 -5.25
N ASN A 139 -32.49 -2.98 -4.08
CA ASN A 139 -32.45 -1.79 -3.23
C ASN A 139 -31.26 -0.89 -3.52
N ALA A 140 -30.31 -1.31 -4.33
CA ALA A 140 -29.10 -0.57 -4.67
C ALA A 140 -29.36 0.51 -5.71
N ASP A 141 -28.55 1.58 -5.68
CA ASP A 141 -28.47 2.54 -6.79
C ASP A 141 -27.72 1.92 -7.98
N VAL A 142 -26.78 1.01 -7.67
CA VAL A 142 -26.03 0.20 -8.64
C VAL A 142 -25.74 -1.17 -8.06
N ASN A 143 -26.04 -2.23 -8.81
CA ASN A 143 -25.61 -3.59 -8.47
C ASN A 143 -24.57 -4.11 -9.44
N LEU A 144 -23.45 -4.54 -8.92
CA LEU A 144 -22.40 -5.24 -9.68
C LEU A 144 -22.62 -6.73 -9.55
N ASN A 145 -22.91 -7.38 -10.68
CA ASN A 145 -23.19 -8.80 -10.72
C ASN A 145 -21.88 -9.59 -10.81
N VAL A 146 -21.62 -10.43 -9.80
CA VAL A 146 -20.45 -11.34 -9.70
C VAL A 146 -20.87 -12.81 -9.73
N HIS A 147 -21.95 -13.10 -10.46
CA HIS A 147 -22.43 -14.49 -10.62
C HIS A 147 -21.33 -15.40 -11.16
N VAL A 148 -21.19 -16.58 -10.56
CA VAL A 148 -20.35 -17.65 -11.05
C VAL A 148 -21.19 -18.90 -11.33
N THR A 149 -20.82 -19.66 -12.35
CA THR A 149 -21.56 -20.88 -12.75
C THR A 149 -21.44 -22.00 -11.72
N ALA A 150 -20.31 -22.10 -11.03
CA ALA A 150 -20.04 -23.07 -9.98
C ALA A 150 -18.90 -22.60 -9.08
N GLU A 151 -18.92 -23.07 -7.83
CA GLU A 151 -17.77 -22.96 -6.96
C GLU A 151 -16.67 -23.95 -7.37
N ALA A 152 -15.41 -23.61 -7.10
CA ALA A 152 -14.30 -24.53 -7.35
C ALA A 152 -14.21 -25.67 -6.33
N CYS A 153 -14.94 -25.57 -5.23
CA CYS A 153 -15.11 -26.63 -4.25
C CYS A 153 -15.80 -27.85 -4.87
N PRO A 154 -15.27 -29.08 -4.74
CA PRO A 154 -15.88 -30.29 -5.29
C PRO A 154 -17.33 -30.53 -4.87
N LEU A 155 -17.73 -30.04 -3.69
CA LEU A 155 -19.09 -30.11 -3.19
C LEU A 155 -19.97 -28.93 -3.65
N ASN A 156 -19.41 -27.98 -4.38
CA ASN A 156 -20.08 -26.73 -4.77
C ASN A 156 -20.70 -25.94 -3.59
N LEU A 157 -20.12 -26.05 -2.39
CA LEU A 157 -20.65 -25.45 -1.16
C LEU A 157 -19.76 -24.35 -0.60
N ALA A 158 -18.44 -24.57 -0.61
CA ALA A 158 -17.51 -23.58 -0.06
C ALA A 158 -17.32 -22.43 -1.06
N PRO A 159 -17.59 -21.17 -0.65
CA PRO A 159 -17.31 -20.01 -1.51
C PRO A 159 -15.81 -19.93 -1.88
N THR A 160 -15.53 -20.04 -3.15
CA THR A 160 -14.21 -20.05 -3.77
C THR A 160 -14.24 -19.15 -5.02
N SER A 161 -14.76 -19.64 -6.15
CA SER A 161 -14.93 -18.84 -7.38
C SER A 161 -15.72 -17.56 -7.13
N SER A 162 -16.78 -17.62 -6.35
CA SER A 162 -17.61 -16.45 -6.00
C SER A 162 -16.82 -15.40 -5.20
N THR A 163 -15.99 -15.83 -4.25
CA THR A 163 -15.16 -14.90 -3.47
C THR A 163 -14.03 -14.30 -4.29
N THR A 164 -13.42 -15.08 -5.18
CA THR A 164 -12.39 -14.63 -6.12
C THR A 164 -12.96 -13.62 -7.12
N ALA A 165 -14.12 -13.89 -7.71
CA ALA A 165 -14.83 -12.94 -8.57
C ALA A 165 -15.19 -11.64 -7.86
N THR A 166 -15.69 -11.72 -6.61
CA THR A 166 -16.01 -10.54 -5.79
C THR A 166 -14.75 -9.69 -5.50
N LEU A 167 -13.65 -10.34 -5.18
CA LEU A 167 -12.37 -9.67 -4.92
C LEU A 167 -11.86 -8.98 -6.19
N ALA A 168 -11.90 -9.66 -7.33
CA ALA A 168 -11.46 -9.11 -8.62
C ALA A 168 -12.32 -7.89 -9.04
N MET A 169 -13.64 -7.95 -8.86
CA MET A 169 -14.54 -6.82 -9.08
C MET A 169 -14.18 -5.62 -8.19
N GLY A 170 -13.90 -5.89 -6.92
CA GLY A 170 -13.47 -4.84 -5.98
C GLY A 170 -12.15 -4.18 -6.38
N ASP A 171 -11.18 -4.97 -6.85
CA ASP A 171 -9.91 -4.43 -7.34
C ASP A 171 -10.09 -3.63 -8.63
N ALA A 172 -10.95 -4.08 -9.54
CA ALA A 172 -11.28 -3.34 -10.75
C ALA A 172 -11.88 -1.97 -10.42
N LEU A 173 -12.82 -1.87 -9.45
CA LEU A 173 -13.36 -0.61 -8.97
C LEU A 173 -12.28 0.30 -8.38
N ALA A 174 -11.44 -0.23 -7.50
CA ALA A 174 -10.40 0.56 -6.83
C ALA A 174 -9.39 1.12 -7.84
N VAL A 175 -8.95 0.28 -8.80
CA VAL A 175 -8.00 0.67 -9.85
C VAL A 175 -8.63 1.67 -10.84
N ALA A 176 -9.90 1.51 -11.21
CA ALA A 176 -10.61 2.47 -12.04
C ALA A 176 -10.72 3.85 -11.36
N CYS A 177 -11.06 3.89 -10.07
CA CYS A 177 -11.08 5.12 -9.29
C CYS A 177 -9.69 5.75 -9.16
N MET A 178 -8.66 4.94 -8.89
CA MET A 178 -7.26 5.36 -8.82
C MET A 178 -6.82 6.04 -10.12
N HIS A 179 -7.10 5.41 -11.25
CA HIS A 179 -6.78 5.94 -12.58
C HIS A 179 -7.50 7.26 -12.86
N ALA A 180 -8.81 7.30 -12.61
CA ALA A 180 -9.62 8.50 -12.84
C ALA A 180 -9.21 9.70 -11.98
N LYS A 181 -8.65 9.45 -10.79
CA LYS A 181 -8.11 10.48 -9.89
C LYS A 181 -6.69 10.94 -10.27
N GLY A 182 -6.05 10.32 -11.25
CA GLY A 182 -4.65 10.60 -11.59
C GLY A 182 -3.68 10.27 -10.45
N PHE A 183 -3.97 9.26 -9.65
CA PHE A 183 -3.17 8.85 -8.48
C PHE A 183 -1.74 8.44 -8.88
N THR A 184 -0.75 9.04 -8.23
CA THR A 184 0.67 8.90 -8.59
C THR A 184 1.43 7.93 -7.68
N LYS A 185 2.70 7.65 -8.04
CA LYS A 185 3.61 6.87 -7.18
C LYS A 185 3.92 7.59 -5.86
N GLU A 186 3.96 8.91 -5.90
CA GLU A 186 4.17 9.79 -4.75
C GLU A 186 2.99 9.71 -3.79
N ASP A 187 1.76 9.68 -4.32
CA ASP A 187 0.54 9.47 -3.54
C ASP A 187 0.54 8.10 -2.86
N PHE A 188 0.96 7.06 -3.61
CA PHE A 188 1.09 5.70 -3.06
C PHE A 188 2.13 5.63 -1.93
N ALA A 189 3.28 6.30 -2.10
CA ALA A 189 4.30 6.37 -1.07
C ALA A 189 3.80 7.01 0.22
N ARG A 190 2.99 8.09 0.12
CA ARG A 190 2.35 8.73 1.29
C ARG A 190 1.42 7.78 2.04
N SER A 191 0.71 6.92 1.32
CA SER A 191 -0.16 5.89 1.92
C SER A 191 0.62 4.73 2.54
N HIS A 192 1.90 4.54 2.15
CA HIS A 192 2.75 3.41 2.57
C HIS A 192 4.14 3.87 3.07
N PRO A 193 4.23 4.75 4.09
CA PRO A 193 5.50 5.37 4.51
C PRO A 193 6.55 4.35 5.00
N GLY A 194 6.12 3.23 5.57
CA GLY A 194 6.99 2.14 6.04
C GLY A 194 7.49 1.18 4.94
N GLY A 195 6.95 1.26 3.74
CA GLY A 195 7.35 0.43 2.60
C GLY A 195 8.67 0.88 1.97
N ALA A 196 9.29 0.00 1.17
CA ALA A 196 10.54 0.34 0.46
C ALA A 196 10.37 1.56 -0.45
N LEU A 197 9.23 1.66 -1.14
CA LEU A 197 8.91 2.80 -2.00
C LEU A 197 8.67 4.08 -1.18
N GLY A 198 7.95 3.98 -0.04
CA GLY A 198 7.72 5.10 0.87
C GLY A 198 9.02 5.66 1.40
N ARG A 199 9.90 4.82 1.92
CA ARG A 199 11.23 5.24 2.36
C ARG A 199 12.02 5.94 1.25
N ARG A 200 12.04 5.35 0.04
CA ARG A 200 12.77 5.91 -1.09
C ARG A 200 12.24 7.27 -1.57
N LEU A 201 10.94 7.50 -1.50
CA LEU A 201 10.28 8.70 -2.05
C LEU A 201 9.94 9.76 -0.97
N LEU A 202 10.14 9.46 0.32
CA LEU A 202 9.78 10.38 1.40
C LEU A 202 10.94 10.70 2.35
N THR A 203 12.07 9.96 2.25
CA THR A 203 13.23 10.21 3.11
C THR A 203 14.08 11.33 2.53
N HIS A 204 14.23 12.42 3.27
CA HIS A 204 15.14 13.50 2.94
C HIS A 204 16.52 13.25 3.58
N VAL A 205 17.55 13.91 3.05
CA VAL A 205 18.90 13.85 3.63
C VAL A 205 18.88 14.23 5.10
N ARG A 206 18.11 15.25 5.50
CA ARG A 206 17.96 15.69 6.91
C ARG A 206 17.49 14.58 7.85
N ASP A 207 16.71 13.60 7.36
CA ASP A 207 16.11 12.55 8.18
C ASP A 207 17.13 11.44 8.53
N VAL A 208 18.22 11.35 7.77
CA VAL A 208 19.25 10.30 7.90
C VAL A 208 20.66 10.84 8.12
N MET A 209 20.91 12.14 7.88
CA MET A 209 22.21 12.75 8.10
C MET A 209 22.58 12.78 9.58
N ARG A 210 23.86 12.75 9.86
CA ARG A 210 24.39 13.05 11.21
C ARG A 210 24.37 14.55 11.44
N THR A 211 24.17 14.96 12.70
CA THR A 211 24.13 16.37 13.10
C THR A 211 24.97 16.60 14.35
N GLY A 212 25.34 17.85 14.58
CA GLY A 212 26.08 18.26 15.77
C GLY A 212 27.36 17.45 16.00
N ASP A 213 27.59 17.02 17.22
CA ASP A 213 28.80 16.25 17.60
C ASP A 213 28.92 14.89 16.94
N ALA A 214 27.89 14.37 16.29
CA ALA A 214 27.97 13.11 15.56
C ALA A 214 28.64 13.27 14.17
N VAL A 215 28.79 14.50 13.68
CA VAL A 215 29.45 14.77 12.39
C VAL A 215 30.95 14.67 12.57
N PRO A 216 31.66 13.79 11.83
CA PRO A 216 33.13 13.76 11.85
C PRO A 216 33.67 15.01 11.13
N CYS A 217 34.35 15.85 11.89
CA CYS A 217 34.82 17.13 11.40
C CYS A 217 36.17 17.50 12.05
N VAL A 218 37.08 17.98 11.25
CA VAL A 218 38.42 18.42 11.69
C VAL A 218 38.82 19.73 11.04
N LYS A 219 39.71 20.49 11.67
CA LYS A 219 40.31 21.68 11.09
C LYS A 219 41.38 21.32 10.07
N GLU A 220 41.60 22.19 9.07
CA GLU A 220 42.54 21.96 7.99
C GLU A 220 44.03 22.02 8.38
N ASP A 221 44.31 22.57 9.57
CA ASP A 221 45.69 22.73 10.12
C ASP A 221 46.16 21.53 10.93
N ILE A 222 45.36 20.48 11.11
CA ILE A 222 45.74 19.29 11.89
C ILE A 222 46.49 18.25 11.06
N SER A 223 47.07 17.26 11.74
CA SER A 223 47.77 16.13 11.10
C SER A 223 46.79 15.08 10.57
N VAL A 224 47.25 14.31 9.57
CA VAL A 224 46.48 13.11 9.09
C VAL A 224 46.22 12.14 10.24
N LEU A 225 47.13 11.99 11.19
CA LEU A 225 46.93 11.09 12.35
C LEU A 225 45.72 11.52 13.21
N ASP A 226 45.55 12.83 13.42
CA ASP A 226 44.42 13.35 14.19
C ASP A 226 43.13 13.20 13.44
N ALA A 227 43.14 13.37 12.10
CA ALA A 227 41.98 13.09 11.25
C ALA A 227 41.58 11.60 11.32
N VAL A 228 42.52 10.69 11.31
CA VAL A 228 42.26 9.23 11.47
C VAL A 228 41.65 8.92 12.81
N ARG A 229 42.10 9.59 13.89
CA ARG A 229 41.51 9.44 15.23
C ARG A 229 40.02 9.87 15.23
N GLU A 230 39.68 10.98 14.58
CA GLU A 230 38.31 11.45 14.45
C GLU A 230 37.46 10.46 13.65
N ILE A 231 37.94 9.96 12.50
CA ILE A 231 37.26 8.94 11.68
C ILE A 231 36.96 7.70 12.54
N THR A 232 37.96 7.21 13.27
CA THR A 232 37.80 6.04 14.15
C THR A 232 36.80 6.28 15.26
N LYS A 233 36.85 7.45 15.91
CA LYS A 233 35.92 7.83 16.99
C LYS A 233 34.48 7.90 16.53
N LYS A 234 34.22 8.38 15.30
CA LYS A 234 32.87 8.63 14.78
C LYS A 234 32.31 7.46 13.95
N HIS A 235 33.11 6.45 13.60
CA HIS A 235 32.69 5.22 12.92
C HIS A 235 31.92 5.45 11.60
N ILE A 236 32.37 6.40 10.75
CA ILE A 236 31.71 6.69 9.44
C ILE A 236 32.66 6.52 8.24
N GLY A 237 33.93 6.19 8.50
CA GLY A 237 34.92 5.95 7.44
C GLY A 237 35.40 7.20 6.70
N MET A 238 35.01 8.39 7.18
CA MET A 238 35.43 9.68 6.61
C MET A 238 35.35 10.80 7.64
N THR A 239 36.02 11.93 7.35
CA THR A 239 35.84 13.19 8.07
C THR A 239 35.76 14.36 7.11
N ALA A 240 34.93 15.34 7.42
CA ALA A 240 34.94 16.63 6.77
C ALA A 240 36.16 17.45 7.26
N VAL A 241 36.75 18.22 6.38
CA VAL A 241 37.82 19.17 6.71
C VAL A 241 37.26 20.58 6.52
N VAL A 242 37.40 21.42 7.56
CA VAL A 242 36.86 22.77 7.57
C VAL A 242 37.93 23.81 7.87
N ASN A 243 37.76 25.00 7.32
CA ASN A 243 38.60 26.16 7.60
C ASN A 243 38.28 26.79 8.98
N ALA A 244 38.92 27.92 9.28
CA ALA A 244 38.70 28.68 10.53
C ALA A 244 37.23 29.09 10.71
N ASP A 245 36.54 29.42 9.63
CA ASP A 245 35.13 29.86 9.59
C ASP A 245 34.12 28.72 9.63
N ASN A 246 34.57 27.46 9.83
CA ASN A 246 33.76 26.24 9.75
C ASN A 246 33.13 25.92 8.39
N VAL A 247 33.71 26.48 7.31
CA VAL A 247 33.31 26.12 5.96
C VAL A 247 34.05 24.87 5.51
N VAL A 248 33.32 23.90 4.93
CA VAL A 248 33.90 22.65 4.42
C VAL A 248 34.79 22.94 3.22
N THR A 249 36.09 22.67 3.35
CA THR A 249 37.10 22.86 2.29
C THR A 249 37.51 21.53 1.65
N GLY A 250 37.26 20.41 2.32
CA GLY A 250 37.59 19.09 1.83
C GLY A 250 36.97 17.95 2.61
N ILE A 251 37.26 16.74 2.16
CA ILE A 251 36.99 15.49 2.89
C ILE A 251 38.20 14.59 2.86
N PHE A 252 38.34 13.74 3.87
CA PHE A 252 39.36 12.69 3.93
C PHE A 252 38.70 11.38 4.34
N THR A 253 38.92 10.32 3.56
CA THR A 253 38.28 9.02 3.72
C THR A 253 39.28 7.93 4.03
N GLU A 254 38.82 6.76 4.52
CA GLU A 254 39.65 5.57 4.69
C GLU A 254 40.31 5.12 3.37
N GLY A 255 39.64 5.36 2.22
CA GLY A 255 40.21 5.11 0.91
C GLY A 255 41.41 6.03 0.60
N ASP A 256 41.29 7.32 0.98
CA ASP A 256 42.41 8.28 0.84
C ASP A 256 43.56 7.91 1.74
N LEU A 257 43.28 7.49 2.98
CA LEU A 257 44.29 7.00 3.93
C LEU A 257 45.07 5.81 3.37
N ARG A 258 44.38 4.80 2.82
CA ARG A 258 45.03 3.62 2.24
C ARG A 258 45.95 4.03 1.09
N ARG A 259 45.49 4.83 0.16
CA ARG A 259 46.30 5.34 -0.97
C ARG A 259 47.51 6.17 -0.50
N LEU A 260 47.31 6.94 0.58
CA LEU A 260 48.41 7.75 1.14
C LEU A 260 49.52 6.89 1.75
N ILE A 261 49.15 5.85 2.54
CA ILE A 261 50.12 4.91 3.14
C ILE A 261 50.93 4.20 2.07
N GLU A 262 50.29 3.74 0.99
CA GLU A 262 51.00 3.09 -0.13
C GLU A 262 52.03 4.00 -0.81
N LYS A 263 51.77 5.33 -0.85
CA LYS A 263 52.65 6.28 -1.55
C LYS A 263 53.74 6.88 -0.70
N ARG A 264 53.50 7.15 0.60
CA ARG A 264 54.40 7.98 1.45
C ARG A 264 54.94 7.25 2.71
N GLY A 265 54.42 6.10 3.05
CA GLY A 265 54.84 5.34 4.24
C GLY A 265 54.45 6.01 5.56
N ASP A 266 55.30 6.86 6.12
CA ASP A 266 54.97 7.60 7.36
C ASP A 266 54.09 8.80 7.10
N ILE A 267 52.88 8.77 7.68
CA ILE A 267 51.81 9.76 7.47
C ILE A 267 51.52 10.65 8.68
N ARG A 268 52.22 10.39 9.81
CA ARG A 268 51.86 10.95 11.13
C ARG A 268 51.89 12.47 11.20
N ALA A 269 52.86 13.09 10.50
CA ALA A 269 53.11 14.52 10.55
C ALA A 269 52.58 15.29 9.29
N ILE A 270 51.97 14.58 8.36
CA ILE A 270 51.45 15.24 7.12
C ILE A 270 50.24 16.08 7.47
N PRO A 271 50.19 17.39 7.08
CA PRO A 271 48.99 18.21 7.23
C PRO A 271 47.82 17.65 6.41
N ILE A 272 46.62 17.63 6.99
CA ILE A 272 45.43 17.08 6.31
C ILE A 272 45.10 17.88 5.03
N ALA A 273 45.34 19.19 5.03
CA ALA A 273 45.08 20.08 3.90
C ALA A 273 45.87 19.73 2.60
N GLU A 274 47.04 19.02 2.75
CA GLU A 274 47.85 18.57 1.62
C GLU A 274 47.25 17.37 0.90
N VAL A 275 46.50 16.52 1.62
CA VAL A 275 46.11 15.18 1.18
C VAL A 275 44.60 14.96 1.10
N MET A 276 43.79 15.90 1.61
CA MET A 276 42.34 15.85 1.53
C MET A 276 41.85 15.94 0.08
N THR A 277 40.71 15.38 -0.21
CA THR A 277 39.99 15.63 -1.44
C THR A 277 39.31 17.01 -1.33
N LYS A 278 39.74 17.99 -2.12
CA LYS A 278 39.19 19.35 -2.15
C LYS A 278 37.88 19.38 -2.91
N THR A 279 37.01 20.34 -2.57
CA THR A 279 35.70 20.54 -3.22
C THR A 279 34.86 19.27 -3.27
N PRO A 280 34.51 18.71 -2.11
CA PRO A 280 33.67 17.50 -2.06
C PRO A 280 32.30 17.77 -2.68
N ARG A 281 31.68 16.72 -3.19
CA ARG A 281 30.26 16.81 -3.61
C ARG A 281 29.39 17.00 -2.37
N THR A 282 28.50 17.96 -2.45
CA THR A 282 27.53 18.26 -1.39
C THR A 282 26.11 18.05 -1.89
N ILE A 283 25.18 17.88 -0.96
CA ILE A 283 23.76 17.76 -1.22
C ILE A 283 23.02 18.60 -0.15
N GLU A 284 21.92 19.20 -0.55
CA GLU A 284 21.08 19.94 0.39
C GLU A 284 20.33 19.00 1.35
N ALA A 285 20.15 19.47 2.59
CA ALA A 285 19.45 18.69 3.63
C ALA A 285 18.01 18.32 3.22
N ASP A 286 17.38 19.16 2.42
CA ASP A 286 16.01 18.97 1.94
C ASP A 286 15.91 18.14 0.65
N ALA A 287 17.04 17.75 0.07
CA ALA A 287 17.05 16.83 -1.05
C ALA A 287 16.61 15.43 -0.63
N MET A 288 16.11 14.65 -1.58
CA MET A 288 15.81 13.23 -1.38
C MET A 288 17.10 12.44 -1.14
N ALA A 289 17.06 11.50 -0.16
CA ALA A 289 18.21 10.66 0.22
C ALA A 289 18.41 9.46 -0.71
#